data_54edc34be67bb1f01b3869cbb81061dd
#
_entry.id   54edc34be67bb1f01b3869cbb81061dd
#
_cell.length_a   1.000
_cell.length_b   1.000
_cell.length_c   1.000
_cell.angle_alpha   90.00
_cell.angle_beta   90.00
_cell.angle_gamma   90.00
#
_symmetry.space_group_name_H-M   'P 1'
#
loop_
_entity.id
_entity.type
_entity.pdbx_description
1 polymer ?
#
loop_
_entity_poly.entity_id
_entity_poly.type
_entity_poly.pdbx_seq_one_letter_code
_entity_poly.pdbx_strand_id
1 'polypeptide(L)'
;MQWMIEEARLGPEQRDIIEEMNDLNGKPVWIQGHAGSGKSIVLLHALTDYIIRNPNAKIVVVVFTHALIDLLSSGLRQIPALNGRTIPVITIYDINGRLYRKERFDAIFCDEIQDIPTVLLERIKKGCNQLIIAGDAAQSIYSSVPNFNERPATKEEIIQQLNPEVKNTTTIYRLTRTLISVLKNVYTDLFADMVHIGREDSEIRLFKTDSYHKEIEFSWKESKQINIDRPGEVNAVLFYKRIDIIKYVDTVLALEGKKKWSTGTYPDYDDESRNYTEMNNHLNSQNVPLMYVGSKIGSLEKADSTNKIVIMTYHSSKGLDFDAVSLPNIQTDLSTSDNENALILVALSRAKRDLFITFTNTMYSGYSRFLLNTPVKLINDSKNDNDDVVF
;
A
#
# COMPACT_ATOMS: atom_id res chain seq x y z
N MET A 1 5.55 -14.33 -4.05
CA MET A 1 4.24 -13.66 -3.79
C MET A 1 3.32 -13.86 -4.99
N GLN A 2 2.27 -14.65 -4.85
CA GLN A 2 1.23 -14.80 -5.89
C GLN A 2 0.06 -13.90 -5.52
N TRP A 3 -0.12 -12.80 -6.24
CA TRP A 3 -1.18 -11.83 -5.96
C TRP A 3 -2.07 -11.55 -7.17
N MET A 4 -1.55 -11.82 -8.37
CA MET A 4 -2.34 -11.66 -9.58
C MET A 4 -3.43 -12.73 -9.65
N ILE A 5 -4.63 -12.33 -10.01
CA ILE A 5 -5.80 -13.19 -10.12
C ILE A 5 -5.96 -13.56 -11.59
N GLU A 6 -6.20 -14.84 -11.88
CA GLU A 6 -6.54 -15.29 -13.22
C GLU A 6 -7.84 -14.63 -13.72
N GLU A 7 -7.92 -14.32 -15.00
CA GLU A 7 -9.04 -13.63 -15.62
C GLU A 7 -10.40 -14.35 -15.35
N ALA A 8 -10.39 -15.67 -15.37
CA ALA A 8 -11.58 -16.48 -15.08
C ALA A 8 -12.13 -16.28 -13.65
N ARG A 9 -11.31 -15.77 -12.73
CA ARG A 9 -11.66 -15.53 -11.32
C ARG A 9 -12.00 -14.06 -11.04
N LEU A 10 -11.96 -13.19 -12.03
CA LEU A 10 -12.40 -11.80 -11.91
C LEU A 10 -13.89 -11.73 -11.62
N GLY A 11 -14.29 -10.75 -10.84
CA GLY A 11 -15.70 -10.47 -10.60
C GLY A 11 -16.40 -9.94 -11.87
N PRO A 12 -17.73 -10.03 -11.93
CA PRO A 12 -18.49 -9.55 -13.11
C PRO A 12 -18.16 -8.10 -13.46
N GLU A 13 -18.22 -7.19 -12.49
CA GLU A 13 -17.90 -5.77 -12.66
C GLU A 13 -16.50 -5.54 -13.24
N GLN A 14 -15.50 -6.33 -12.79
CA GLN A 14 -14.12 -6.22 -13.29
C GLN A 14 -14.01 -6.68 -14.75
N ARG A 15 -14.71 -7.75 -15.14
CA ARG A 15 -14.73 -8.24 -16.52
C ARG A 15 -15.43 -7.26 -17.46
N ASP A 16 -16.58 -6.75 -17.05
CA ASP A 16 -17.36 -5.77 -17.84
C ASP A 16 -16.48 -4.52 -18.13
N ILE A 17 -15.74 -4.02 -17.13
CA ILE A 17 -14.82 -2.91 -17.29
C ILE A 17 -13.73 -3.23 -18.33
N ILE A 18 -13.13 -4.42 -18.27
CA ILE A 18 -12.06 -4.82 -19.20
C ILE A 18 -12.61 -4.95 -20.62
N GLU A 19 -13.79 -5.57 -20.80
CA GLU A 19 -14.43 -5.70 -22.10
C GLU A 19 -14.78 -4.35 -22.73
N GLU A 20 -15.35 -3.43 -21.95
CA GLU A 20 -15.72 -2.09 -22.41
C GLU A 20 -14.50 -1.21 -22.81
N MET A 21 -13.32 -1.48 -22.27
CA MET A 21 -12.09 -0.78 -22.68
C MET A 21 -11.65 -1.13 -24.10
N ASN A 22 -12.28 -2.10 -24.73
CA ASN A 22 -11.94 -2.52 -26.09
C ASN A 22 -12.37 -1.50 -27.17
N ASP A 23 -13.37 -0.68 -26.87
CA ASP A 23 -14.01 0.21 -27.88
C ASP A 23 -13.66 1.71 -27.72
N LEU A 24 -12.66 2.07 -26.93
CA LEU A 24 -12.44 3.44 -26.47
C LEU A 24 -11.76 4.41 -27.43
N ASN A 25 -11.34 3.96 -28.61
CA ASN A 25 -10.84 4.83 -29.72
C ASN A 25 -9.94 6.00 -29.27
N GLY A 26 -8.99 5.75 -28.34
CA GLY A 26 -8.07 6.77 -27.84
C GLY A 26 -8.63 7.67 -26.71
N LYS A 27 -9.87 7.51 -26.28
CA LYS A 27 -10.42 8.23 -25.14
C LYS A 27 -9.77 7.73 -23.83
N PRO A 28 -9.27 8.63 -22.96
CA PRO A 28 -8.76 8.21 -21.65
C PRO A 28 -9.81 7.46 -20.83
N VAL A 29 -9.38 6.45 -20.07
CA VAL A 29 -10.25 5.69 -19.15
C VAL A 29 -9.76 5.83 -17.74
N TRP A 30 -10.67 6.01 -16.80
CA TRP A 30 -10.37 6.04 -15.38
C TRP A 30 -11.09 4.91 -14.63
N ILE A 31 -10.33 3.91 -14.19
CA ILE A 31 -10.78 2.87 -13.28
C ILE A 31 -10.77 3.48 -11.87
N GLN A 32 -11.94 3.89 -11.40
CA GLN A 32 -12.12 4.48 -10.08
C GLN A 32 -12.68 3.44 -9.11
N GLY A 33 -12.23 3.47 -7.85
CA GLY A 33 -12.78 2.58 -6.82
C GLY A 33 -11.95 2.63 -5.54
N HIS A 34 -12.49 2.06 -4.49
CA HIS A 34 -11.90 2.12 -3.15
C HIS A 34 -10.72 1.15 -2.96
N ALA A 35 -10.04 1.26 -1.80
CA ALA A 35 -9.02 0.28 -1.43
C ALA A 35 -9.61 -1.14 -1.43
N GLY A 36 -8.91 -2.08 -2.08
CA GLY A 36 -9.33 -3.47 -2.12
C GLY A 36 -10.36 -3.84 -3.19
N SER A 37 -10.75 -2.91 -4.08
CA SER A 37 -11.65 -3.21 -5.20
C SER A 37 -10.96 -3.88 -6.40
N GLY A 38 -9.61 -4.01 -6.37
CA GLY A 38 -8.86 -4.69 -7.43
C GLY A 38 -8.52 -3.82 -8.64
N LYS A 39 -8.49 -2.50 -8.51
CA LYS A 39 -8.14 -1.55 -9.59
C LYS A 39 -6.87 -1.92 -10.35
N SER A 40 -5.77 -2.20 -9.62
CA SER A 40 -4.49 -2.58 -10.22
C SER A 40 -4.57 -3.91 -10.98
N ILE A 41 -5.40 -4.85 -10.51
CA ILE A 41 -5.66 -6.12 -11.20
C ILE A 41 -6.39 -5.85 -12.52
N VAL A 42 -7.45 -5.05 -12.50
CA VAL A 42 -8.20 -4.64 -13.70
C VAL A 42 -7.27 -3.91 -14.67
N LEU A 43 -6.42 -3.01 -14.17
CA LEU A 43 -5.44 -2.27 -14.98
C LEU A 43 -4.48 -3.21 -15.72
N LEU A 44 -3.96 -4.26 -15.04
CA LEU A 44 -3.02 -5.21 -15.66
C LEU A 44 -3.72 -6.17 -16.65
N HIS A 45 -4.97 -6.56 -16.40
CA HIS A 45 -5.75 -7.32 -17.38
C HIS A 45 -6.09 -6.47 -18.61
N ALA A 46 -6.51 -5.22 -18.42
CA ALA A 46 -6.74 -4.29 -19.54
C ALA A 46 -5.47 -4.05 -20.36
N LEU A 47 -4.30 -3.96 -19.71
CA LEU A 47 -3.00 -3.90 -20.37
C LEU A 47 -2.75 -5.17 -21.19
N THR A 48 -3.06 -6.33 -20.64
CA THR A 48 -2.87 -7.61 -21.32
C THR A 48 -3.71 -7.69 -22.58
N ASP A 49 -4.99 -7.34 -22.50
CA ASP A 49 -5.89 -7.29 -23.64
C ASP A 49 -5.43 -6.30 -24.71
N TYR A 50 -4.94 -5.13 -24.27
CA TYR A 50 -4.40 -4.14 -25.21
C TYR A 50 -3.18 -4.68 -25.96
N ILE A 51 -2.27 -5.38 -25.29
CA ILE A 51 -1.10 -6.01 -25.91
C ILE A 51 -1.48 -7.12 -26.90
N ILE A 52 -2.44 -7.97 -26.53
CA ILE A 52 -2.89 -9.05 -27.41
C ILE A 52 -3.40 -8.49 -28.75
N ARG A 53 -4.14 -7.39 -28.70
CA ARG A 53 -4.69 -6.72 -29.89
C ARG A 53 -3.65 -5.87 -30.61
N ASN A 54 -2.64 -5.35 -29.90
CA ASN A 54 -1.61 -4.48 -30.43
C ASN A 54 -0.20 -5.03 -30.10
N PRO A 55 0.23 -6.13 -30.75
CA PRO A 55 1.44 -6.86 -30.36
C PRO A 55 2.74 -6.05 -30.42
N ASN A 56 2.79 -5.04 -31.24
CA ASN A 56 3.97 -4.18 -31.44
C ASN A 56 3.89 -2.83 -30.72
N ALA A 57 2.85 -2.62 -29.92
CA ALA A 57 2.64 -1.35 -29.23
C ALA A 57 3.74 -1.08 -28.20
N LYS A 58 4.22 0.15 -28.18
CA LYS A 58 5.14 0.66 -27.18
C LYS A 58 4.36 1.11 -25.95
N ILE A 59 4.45 0.31 -24.91
CA ILE A 59 3.65 0.46 -23.67
C ILE A 59 4.55 0.71 -22.47
N VAL A 60 4.00 1.42 -21.48
CA VAL A 60 4.64 1.63 -20.18
C VAL A 60 3.58 1.65 -19.08
N VAL A 61 3.93 1.06 -17.93
CA VAL A 61 3.16 1.19 -16.68
C VAL A 61 3.83 2.24 -15.81
N VAL A 62 3.04 3.18 -15.30
CA VAL A 62 3.52 4.29 -14.46
C VAL A 62 2.95 4.13 -13.06
N VAL A 63 3.82 4.23 -12.05
CA VAL A 63 3.49 4.12 -10.63
C VAL A 63 4.14 5.23 -9.84
N PHE A 64 3.67 5.43 -8.61
CA PHE A 64 4.23 6.48 -7.75
C PHE A 64 5.48 6.01 -6.99
N THR A 65 5.47 4.79 -6.43
CA THR A 65 6.52 4.29 -5.54
C THR A 65 7.33 3.15 -6.17
N HIS A 66 8.58 2.99 -5.72
CA HIS A 66 9.42 1.86 -6.15
C HIS A 66 8.90 0.50 -5.67
N ALA A 67 8.22 0.44 -4.53
CA ALA A 67 7.60 -0.80 -4.06
C ALA A 67 6.47 -1.27 -5.00
N LEU A 68 5.74 -0.33 -5.61
CA LEU A 68 4.75 -0.65 -6.65
C LEU A 68 5.39 -1.15 -7.96
N ILE A 69 6.62 -0.71 -8.28
CA ILE A 69 7.35 -1.29 -9.43
C ILE A 69 7.54 -2.79 -9.23
N ASP A 70 8.04 -3.20 -8.06
CA ASP A 70 8.26 -4.60 -7.73
C ASP A 70 6.95 -5.39 -7.77
N LEU A 71 5.88 -4.86 -7.16
CA LEU A 71 4.57 -5.50 -7.12
C LEU A 71 4.00 -5.69 -8.52
N LEU A 72 3.85 -4.62 -9.31
CA LEU A 72 3.23 -4.71 -10.64
C LEU A 72 4.08 -5.48 -11.63
N SER A 73 5.42 -5.37 -11.55
CA SER A 73 6.31 -6.19 -12.35
C SER A 73 6.17 -7.69 -12.02
N SER A 74 6.00 -8.02 -10.74
CA SER A 74 5.71 -9.38 -10.29
C SER A 74 4.37 -9.87 -10.85
N GLY A 75 3.32 -9.03 -10.81
CA GLY A 75 2.01 -9.36 -11.37
C GLY A 75 2.05 -9.62 -12.88
N LEU A 76 2.74 -8.76 -13.63
CA LEU A 76 2.91 -8.93 -15.08
C LEU A 76 3.57 -10.27 -15.43
N ARG A 77 4.57 -10.71 -14.64
CA ARG A 77 5.21 -12.02 -14.83
C ARG A 77 4.30 -13.21 -14.52
N GLN A 78 3.22 -13.02 -13.74
CA GLN A 78 2.25 -14.05 -13.42
C GLN A 78 1.16 -14.22 -14.48
N ILE A 79 1.08 -13.33 -15.47
CA ILE A 79 0.09 -13.40 -16.55
C ILE A 79 0.64 -14.24 -17.70
N PRO A 80 0.10 -15.46 -17.97
CA PRO A 80 0.63 -16.36 -18.97
C PRO A 80 0.67 -15.76 -20.38
N ALA A 81 -0.31 -14.93 -20.74
CA ALA A 81 -0.40 -14.27 -22.05
C ALA A 81 0.75 -13.28 -22.31
N LEU A 82 1.47 -12.88 -21.27
CA LEU A 82 2.61 -11.95 -21.35
C LEU A 82 3.98 -12.69 -21.28
N ASN A 83 3.99 -14.00 -21.27
CA ASN A 83 5.24 -14.77 -21.19
C ASN A 83 6.21 -14.38 -22.32
N GLY A 84 7.48 -14.12 -21.95
CA GLY A 84 8.52 -13.70 -22.88
C GLY A 84 8.49 -12.19 -23.23
N ARG A 85 7.56 -11.41 -22.66
CA ARG A 85 7.50 -9.96 -22.84
C ARG A 85 8.00 -9.21 -21.61
N THR A 86 8.79 -8.19 -21.81
CA THR A 86 9.20 -7.26 -20.77
C THR A 86 8.44 -5.95 -20.93
N ILE A 87 7.55 -5.65 -19.99
CA ILE A 87 6.79 -4.40 -19.95
C ILE A 87 7.44 -3.48 -18.92
N PRO A 88 7.90 -2.29 -19.32
CA PRO A 88 8.49 -1.35 -18.38
C PRO A 88 7.47 -0.90 -17.34
N VAL A 89 7.80 -1.05 -16.06
CA VAL A 89 7.10 -0.42 -14.93
C VAL A 89 8.04 0.62 -14.36
N ILE A 90 7.64 1.89 -14.37
CA ILE A 90 8.51 3.01 -14.02
C ILE A 90 7.80 4.01 -13.11
N THR A 91 8.58 4.87 -12.45
CA THR A 91 8.01 5.90 -11.59
C THR A 91 7.48 7.10 -12.38
N ILE A 92 6.67 7.94 -11.70
CA ILE A 92 6.23 9.25 -12.23
C ILE A 92 7.41 10.16 -12.59
N TYR A 93 8.54 10.01 -11.92
CA TYR A 93 9.75 10.79 -12.19
C TYR A 93 10.43 10.34 -13.47
N ASP A 94 10.50 9.04 -13.71
CA ASP A 94 11.09 8.46 -14.91
C ASP A 94 10.25 8.77 -16.16
N ILE A 95 8.91 8.62 -16.06
CA ILE A 95 8.03 8.96 -17.19
C ILE A 95 8.10 10.45 -17.51
N ASN A 96 8.14 11.34 -16.49
CA ASN A 96 8.30 12.77 -16.71
C ASN A 96 9.58 13.09 -17.51
N GLY A 97 10.71 12.47 -17.14
CA GLY A 97 11.99 12.63 -17.86
C GLY A 97 11.93 12.13 -19.30
N ARG A 98 11.24 11.01 -19.57
CA ARG A 98 11.06 10.46 -20.92
C ARG A 98 10.19 11.36 -21.78
N LEU A 99 9.05 11.82 -21.26
CA LEU A 99 8.13 12.73 -21.96
C LEU A 99 8.76 14.10 -22.21
N TYR A 100 9.60 14.59 -21.29
CA TYR A 100 10.38 15.82 -21.52
C TYR A 100 11.31 15.68 -22.72
N ARG A 101 11.90 14.50 -22.94
CA ARG A 101 12.71 14.17 -24.13
C ARG A 101 11.87 13.83 -25.36
N LYS A 102 10.57 14.13 -25.33
CA LYS A 102 9.61 13.90 -26.43
C LYS A 102 9.42 12.42 -26.81
N GLU A 103 9.71 11.50 -25.90
CA GLU A 103 9.38 10.10 -26.09
C GLU A 103 7.86 9.94 -26.14
N ARG A 104 7.37 9.09 -27.02
CA ARG A 104 5.94 8.82 -27.18
C ARG A 104 5.66 7.32 -27.01
N PHE A 105 4.45 7.05 -26.55
CA PHE A 105 3.96 5.70 -26.30
C PHE A 105 2.65 5.47 -27.05
N ASP A 106 2.40 4.21 -27.43
CA ASP A 106 1.09 3.84 -27.96
C ASP A 106 0.07 3.79 -26.82
N ALA A 107 0.45 3.25 -25.66
CA ALA A 107 -0.39 3.32 -24.47
C ALA A 107 0.42 3.57 -23.19
N ILE A 108 -0.17 4.34 -22.27
CA ILE A 108 0.31 4.52 -20.90
C ILE A 108 -0.76 4.00 -19.95
N PHE A 109 -0.35 3.10 -19.06
CA PHE A 109 -1.16 2.59 -17.95
C PHE A 109 -0.63 3.19 -16.65
N CYS A 110 -1.46 3.94 -15.94
CA CYS A 110 -1.02 4.66 -14.75
C CYS A 110 -1.82 4.24 -13.53
N ASP A 111 -1.16 3.70 -12.52
CA ASP A 111 -1.77 3.40 -11.22
C ASP A 111 -1.58 4.57 -10.24
N GLU A 112 -2.46 4.66 -9.23
CA GLU A 112 -2.46 5.71 -8.20
C GLU A 112 -2.51 7.14 -8.77
N ILE A 113 -3.40 7.38 -9.75
CA ILE A 113 -3.53 8.66 -10.47
C ILE A 113 -3.75 9.86 -9.54
N GLN A 114 -4.37 9.67 -8.38
CA GLN A 114 -4.66 10.71 -7.40
C GLN A 114 -3.41 11.33 -6.76
N ASP A 115 -2.23 10.77 -6.99
CA ASP A 115 -0.97 11.32 -6.49
C ASP A 115 -0.17 12.08 -7.56
N ILE A 116 -0.72 12.21 -8.75
CA ILE A 116 -0.02 12.84 -9.89
C ILE A 116 -0.36 14.32 -9.96
N PRO A 117 0.62 15.23 -10.08
CA PRO A 117 0.38 16.65 -10.23
C PRO A 117 -0.18 16.99 -11.62
N THR A 118 -0.94 18.07 -11.69
CA THR A 118 -1.65 18.51 -12.89
C THR A 118 -0.73 18.67 -14.12
N VAL A 119 0.46 19.24 -13.91
CA VAL A 119 1.44 19.43 -15.00
C VAL A 119 1.89 18.10 -15.62
N LEU A 120 2.00 17.03 -14.81
CA LEU A 120 2.39 15.72 -15.32
C LEU A 120 1.22 15.02 -16.02
N LEU A 121 -0.02 15.18 -15.54
CA LEU A 121 -1.21 14.65 -16.21
C LEU A 121 -1.30 15.13 -17.66
N GLU A 122 -1.08 16.43 -17.88
CA GLU A 122 -1.10 17.02 -19.21
C GLU A 122 -0.01 16.41 -20.12
N ARG A 123 1.20 16.23 -19.58
CA ARG A 123 2.31 15.62 -20.34
C ARG A 123 2.03 14.17 -20.69
N ILE A 124 1.49 13.40 -19.75
CA ILE A 124 1.12 11.99 -19.96
C ILE A 124 0.06 11.90 -21.06
N LYS A 125 -1.01 12.69 -20.98
CA LYS A 125 -2.07 12.72 -22.01
C LYS A 125 -1.51 13.03 -23.40
N LYS A 126 -0.61 14.01 -23.51
CA LYS A 126 0.02 14.36 -24.78
C LYS A 126 1.06 13.34 -25.25
N GLY A 127 1.57 12.51 -24.35
CA GLY A 127 2.66 11.56 -24.57
C GLY A 127 2.24 10.19 -25.09
N CYS A 128 0.93 9.90 -25.17
CA CYS A 128 0.42 8.61 -25.65
C CYS A 128 -0.81 8.76 -26.53
N ASN A 129 -1.12 7.66 -27.24
CA ASN A 129 -2.33 7.56 -28.05
C ASN A 129 -3.50 7.06 -27.19
N GLN A 130 -3.26 6.11 -26.28
CA GLN A 130 -4.23 5.59 -25.32
C GLN A 130 -3.74 5.79 -23.88
N LEU A 131 -4.62 6.29 -23.01
CA LEU A 131 -4.34 6.48 -21.60
C LEU A 131 -5.36 5.72 -20.76
N ILE A 132 -4.90 4.79 -19.95
CA ILE A 132 -5.71 4.09 -18.92
C ILE A 132 -5.13 4.42 -17.56
N ILE A 133 -5.96 4.96 -16.68
CA ILE A 133 -5.57 5.36 -15.34
C ILE A 133 -6.40 4.62 -14.30
N ALA A 134 -5.79 4.32 -13.17
CA ALA A 134 -6.46 3.72 -12.01
C ALA A 134 -6.17 4.53 -10.76
N GLY A 135 -7.12 4.60 -9.84
CA GLY A 135 -6.90 5.28 -8.58
C GLY A 135 -8.17 5.62 -7.80
N ASP A 136 -7.97 6.06 -6.57
CA ASP A 136 -9.01 6.49 -5.65
C ASP A 136 -8.73 7.94 -5.20
N ALA A 137 -9.54 8.87 -5.67
CA ALA A 137 -9.35 10.29 -5.35
C ALA A 137 -9.40 10.58 -3.82
N ALA A 138 -10.08 9.75 -3.04
CA ALA A 138 -10.14 9.88 -1.58
C ALA A 138 -8.85 9.45 -0.87
N GLN A 139 -7.94 8.77 -1.55
CA GLN A 139 -6.67 8.28 -1.00
C GLN A 139 -5.45 9.11 -1.39
N SER A 140 -5.62 10.37 -1.78
CA SER A 140 -4.49 11.29 -1.96
C SER A 140 -3.90 11.65 -0.59
N ILE A 141 -2.59 11.35 -0.41
CA ILE A 141 -1.90 11.53 0.88
C ILE A 141 -0.80 12.59 0.83
N TYR A 142 -0.57 13.16 -0.33
CA TYR A 142 0.52 14.12 -0.52
C TYR A 142 -0.01 15.55 -0.54
N SER A 143 0.51 16.40 0.35
CA SER A 143 0.29 17.86 0.29
C SER A 143 1.06 18.50 -0.86
N SER A 144 2.22 17.91 -1.22
CA SER A 144 3.05 18.32 -2.34
C SER A 144 3.77 17.10 -2.92
N VAL A 145 3.84 17.01 -4.23
CA VAL A 145 4.60 15.95 -4.92
C VAL A 145 6.07 16.35 -4.99
N PRO A 146 6.97 15.56 -4.40
CA PRO A 146 8.40 15.87 -4.43
C PRO A 146 8.89 16.13 -5.86
N ASN A 147 9.81 17.06 -6.03
CA ASN A 147 10.40 17.49 -7.32
C ASN A 147 9.45 18.17 -8.33
N PHE A 148 8.17 18.25 -8.06
CA PHE A 148 7.23 19.02 -8.89
C PHE A 148 6.85 20.34 -8.22
N ASN A 149 6.99 20.46 -6.89
CA ASN A 149 6.54 21.61 -6.09
C ASN A 149 5.05 21.95 -6.29
N GLU A 150 4.27 20.96 -6.65
CA GLU A 150 2.83 21.05 -6.86
C GLU A 150 2.12 20.00 -5.99
N ARG A 151 0.89 20.28 -5.58
CA ARG A 151 0.03 19.26 -4.99
C ARG A 151 -0.44 18.25 -6.05
N PRO A 152 -0.88 17.06 -5.64
CA PRO A 152 -1.61 16.15 -6.52
C PRO A 152 -2.86 16.84 -7.12
N ALA A 153 -3.24 16.41 -8.32
CA ALA A 153 -4.45 16.87 -8.97
C ALA A 153 -5.70 16.40 -8.21
N THR A 154 -6.70 17.27 -8.08
CA THR A 154 -8.00 16.88 -7.53
C THR A 154 -8.78 16.05 -8.52
N LYS A 155 -9.87 15.41 -8.05
CA LYS A 155 -10.78 14.64 -8.91
C LYS A 155 -11.33 15.49 -10.05
N GLU A 156 -11.72 16.72 -9.75
CA GLU A 156 -12.29 17.68 -10.70
C GLU A 156 -11.25 18.08 -11.75
N GLU A 157 -10.01 18.32 -11.34
CA GLU A 157 -8.90 18.64 -12.25
C GLU A 157 -8.55 17.46 -13.16
N ILE A 158 -8.54 16.23 -12.64
CA ILE A 158 -8.34 15.03 -13.46
C ILE A 158 -9.44 14.91 -14.52
N ILE A 159 -10.70 15.07 -14.12
CA ILE A 159 -11.85 15.03 -15.03
C ILE A 159 -11.75 16.14 -16.09
N GLN A 160 -11.50 17.37 -15.67
CA GLN A 160 -11.43 18.53 -16.55
C GLN A 160 -10.29 18.37 -17.56
N GLN A 161 -9.13 17.89 -17.13
CA GLN A 161 -7.95 17.85 -17.97
C GLN A 161 -7.92 16.64 -18.91
N LEU A 162 -8.33 15.47 -18.41
CA LEU A 162 -8.29 14.24 -19.19
C LEU A 162 -9.59 13.94 -19.92
N ASN A 163 -10.73 14.43 -19.43
CA ASN A 163 -12.08 14.06 -19.87
C ASN A 163 -12.23 12.53 -20.04
N PRO A 164 -11.93 11.75 -18.98
CA PRO A 164 -11.88 10.31 -19.09
C PRO A 164 -13.28 9.69 -19.11
N GLU A 165 -13.39 8.52 -19.67
CA GLU A 165 -14.51 7.63 -19.35
C GLU A 165 -14.28 7.01 -17.98
N VAL A 166 -15.18 7.25 -17.04
CA VAL A 166 -15.04 6.76 -15.65
C VAL A 166 -15.72 5.41 -15.52
N LYS A 167 -14.96 4.41 -15.09
CA LYS A 167 -15.42 3.06 -14.77
C LYS A 167 -15.26 2.84 -13.27
N ASN A 168 -16.36 2.60 -12.57
CA ASN A 168 -16.35 2.45 -11.12
C ASN A 168 -16.26 0.99 -10.71
N THR A 169 -15.36 0.67 -9.78
CA THR A 169 -15.30 -0.59 -9.06
C THR A 169 -15.85 -0.38 -7.65
N THR A 170 -17.04 -0.89 -7.39
CA THR A 170 -17.74 -0.72 -6.09
C THR A 170 -17.53 -1.90 -5.15
N THR A 171 -17.23 -3.07 -5.72
CA THR A 171 -17.06 -4.31 -4.98
C THR A 171 -15.69 -4.43 -4.35
N ILE A 172 -15.64 -4.66 -3.03
CA ILE A 172 -14.40 -4.91 -2.29
C ILE A 172 -14.16 -6.41 -2.17
N TYR A 173 -13.05 -6.88 -2.73
CA TYR A 173 -12.66 -8.30 -2.74
C TYR A 173 -11.61 -8.63 -1.68
N ARG A 174 -10.87 -7.64 -1.20
CA ARG A 174 -9.66 -7.86 -0.43
C ARG A 174 -9.86 -7.81 1.07
N LEU A 175 -10.58 -6.81 1.55
CA LEU A 175 -10.76 -6.58 2.98
C LEU A 175 -11.78 -7.56 3.57
N THR A 176 -11.56 -7.96 4.82
CA THR A 176 -12.53 -8.76 5.57
C THR A 176 -13.71 -7.90 6.02
N ARG A 177 -14.82 -8.54 6.39
CA ARG A 177 -16.01 -7.86 6.90
C ARG A 177 -15.69 -7.02 8.13
N THR A 178 -14.86 -7.55 9.02
CA THR A 178 -14.42 -6.88 10.25
C THR A 178 -13.66 -5.59 9.94
N LEU A 179 -12.67 -5.64 9.03
CA LEU A 179 -11.90 -4.46 8.60
C LEU A 179 -12.78 -3.40 7.96
N ILE A 180 -13.72 -3.80 7.09
CA ILE A 180 -14.66 -2.86 6.47
C ILE A 180 -15.56 -2.22 7.51
N SER A 181 -16.04 -2.96 8.50
CA SER A 181 -16.86 -2.43 9.59
C SER A 181 -16.11 -1.33 10.35
N VAL A 182 -14.84 -1.58 10.68
CA VAL A 182 -13.98 -0.59 11.34
C VAL A 182 -13.77 0.65 10.47
N LEU A 183 -13.43 0.46 9.20
CA LEU A 183 -13.22 1.57 8.26
C LEU A 183 -14.49 2.40 8.06
N LYS A 184 -15.66 1.77 8.00
CA LYS A 184 -16.96 2.47 7.93
C LYS A 184 -17.22 3.33 9.17
N ASN A 185 -16.86 2.87 10.34
CA ASN A 185 -17.05 3.63 11.58
C ASN A 185 -16.13 4.85 11.68
N VAL A 186 -14.90 4.74 11.16
CA VAL A 186 -13.92 5.83 11.19
C VAL A 186 -14.09 6.81 10.02
N TYR A 187 -14.46 6.30 8.85
CA TYR A 187 -14.56 7.04 7.60
C TYR A 187 -15.94 6.83 6.95
N THR A 188 -17.00 7.15 7.67
CA THR A 188 -18.41 6.84 7.32
C THR A 188 -18.76 7.24 5.90
N ASP A 189 -18.40 8.48 5.49
CA ASP A 189 -18.76 9.00 4.17
C ASP A 189 -18.03 8.31 3.02
N LEU A 190 -16.77 7.88 3.26
CA LEU A 190 -15.95 7.24 2.23
C LEU A 190 -16.36 5.80 1.94
N PHE A 191 -17.01 5.14 2.90
CA PHE A 191 -17.33 3.71 2.82
C PHE A 191 -18.82 3.40 2.80
N ALA A 192 -19.69 4.44 2.64
CA ALA A 192 -21.15 4.29 2.72
C ALA A 192 -21.72 3.31 1.67
N ASP A 193 -21.28 3.43 0.42
CA ASP A 193 -21.86 2.71 -0.73
C ASP A 193 -21.14 1.41 -1.08
N MET A 194 -20.26 0.93 -0.22
CA MET A 194 -19.46 -0.25 -0.52
C MET A 194 -20.22 -1.55 -0.41
N VAL A 195 -20.11 -2.39 -1.44
CA VAL A 195 -20.55 -3.77 -1.45
C VAL A 195 -19.40 -4.69 -1.06
N HIS A 196 -19.62 -5.54 -0.06
CA HIS A 196 -18.64 -6.50 0.43
C HIS A 196 -18.99 -7.91 -0.06
N ILE A 197 -18.05 -8.56 -0.72
CA ILE A 197 -18.15 -9.99 -1.03
C ILE A 197 -17.30 -10.76 -0.02
N GLY A 198 -18.00 -11.47 0.89
CA GLY A 198 -17.52 -12.10 2.09
C GLY A 198 -16.18 -12.81 2.01
N ARG A 199 -15.18 -12.29 2.73
CA ARG A 199 -14.08 -13.07 3.26
C ARG A 199 -14.36 -13.42 4.71
N GLU A 200 -13.66 -14.45 5.20
CA GLU A 200 -13.67 -14.83 6.61
C GLU A 200 -13.42 -13.62 7.50
N ASP A 201 -14.04 -13.61 8.66
CA ASP A 201 -13.81 -12.56 9.65
C ASP A 201 -12.35 -12.58 10.11
N SER A 202 -11.84 -11.42 10.44
CA SER A 202 -10.47 -11.21 10.88
C SER A 202 -10.43 -10.71 12.32
N GLU A 203 -9.30 -10.89 12.96
CA GLU A 203 -9.07 -10.36 14.28
C GLU A 203 -8.39 -9.00 14.20
N ILE A 204 -9.00 -7.99 14.84
CA ILE A 204 -8.37 -6.68 15.05
C ILE A 204 -8.06 -6.58 16.53
N ARG A 205 -6.76 -6.43 16.84
CA ARG A 205 -6.30 -6.30 18.21
C ARG A 205 -5.77 -4.91 18.47
N LEU A 206 -6.22 -4.32 19.55
CA LEU A 206 -5.74 -3.05 20.06
C LEU A 206 -5.01 -3.30 21.38
N PHE A 207 -3.71 -3.08 21.40
CA PHE A 207 -2.87 -3.30 22.58
C PHE A 207 -2.48 -1.96 23.20
N LYS A 208 -2.85 -1.78 24.46
CA LYS A 208 -2.49 -0.63 25.28
C LYS A 208 -1.49 -1.04 26.37
N THR A 209 -0.43 -0.27 26.49
CA THR A 209 0.60 -0.44 27.52
C THR A 209 1.07 0.90 28.09
N ASP A 210 1.86 0.89 29.14
CA ASP A 210 2.56 2.02 29.72
C ASP A 210 4.03 2.13 29.28
N SER A 211 4.50 1.17 28.47
CA SER A 211 5.90 1.04 28.08
C SER A 211 6.07 0.80 26.59
N TYR A 212 6.82 1.67 25.94
CA TYR A 212 7.21 1.49 24.53
C TYR A 212 7.90 0.13 24.27
N HIS A 213 8.72 -0.34 25.22
CA HIS A 213 9.38 -1.64 25.10
C HIS A 213 8.37 -2.80 25.00
N LYS A 214 7.37 -2.81 25.89
CA LYS A 214 6.29 -3.82 25.87
C LYS A 214 5.42 -3.71 24.62
N GLU A 215 5.19 -2.50 24.14
CA GLU A 215 4.48 -2.24 22.88
C GLU A 215 5.18 -2.93 21.71
N ILE A 216 6.50 -2.73 21.59
CA ILE A 216 7.28 -3.35 20.51
C ILE A 216 7.41 -4.87 20.72
N GLU A 217 7.54 -5.32 21.96
CA GLU A 217 7.56 -6.76 22.30
C GLU A 217 6.28 -7.46 21.82
N PHE A 218 5.12 -6.87 22.09
CA PHE A 218 3.84 -7.40 21.62
C PHE A 218 3.79 -7.43 20.09
N SER A 219 4.03 -6.29 19.43
CA SER A 219 4.03 -6.19 17.97
C SER A 219 4.98 -7.21 17.32
N TRP A 220 6.18 -7.38 17.88
CA TRP A 220 7.17 -8.34 17.40
C TRP A 220 6.71 -9.79 17.59
N LYS A 221 6.22 -10.15 18.79
CA LYS A 221 5.72 -11.50 19.08
C LYS A 221 4.59 -11.91 18.14
N GLU A 222 3.59 -11.04 17.96
CA GLU A 222 2.47 -11.30 17.07
C GLU A 222 2.93 -11.48 15.62
N SER A 223 3.75 -10.58 15.09
CA SER A 223 4.26 -10.65 13.73
C SER A 223 5.11 -11.90 13.50
N LYS A 224 5.95 -12.27 14.48
CA LYS A 224 6.81 -13.46 14.42
C LYS A 224 5.98 -14.75 14.48
N GLN A 225 4.96 -14.78 15.34
CA GLN A 225 4.09 -15.95 15.47
C GLN A 225 3.31 -16.21 14.18
N ILE A 226 2.78 -15.15 13.54
CA ILE A 226 2.12 -15.26 12.24
C ILE A 226 3.05 -15.85 11.17
N ASN A 227 4.30 -15.40 11.11
CA ASN A 227 5.27 -15.96 10.17
C ASN A 227 5.55 -17.44 10.40
N ILE A 228 5.48 -17.91 11.64
CA ILE A 228 5.66 -19.32 12.01
C ILE A 228 4.42 -20.13 11.62
N ASP A 229 3.23 -19.65 12.00
CA ASP A 229 1.98 -20.39 11.85
C ASP A 229 1.47 -20.41 10.41
N ARG A 230 1.84 -19.39 9.63
CA ARG A 230 1.33 -19.17 8.28
C ARG A 230 2.45 -18.83 7.29
N PRO A 231 3.33 -19.80 7.02
CA PRO A 231 4.41 -19.59 6.08
C PRO A 231 3.87 -19.31 4.67
N GLY A 232 4.44 -18.30 4.00
CA GLY A 232 3.98 -17.81 2.70
C GLY A 232 2.97 -16.67 2.75
N GLU A 233 2.55 -16.23 3.95
CA GLU A 233 1.86 -14.95 4.13
C GLU A 233 2.87 -13.82 4.31
N VAL A 234 2.59 -12.68 3.71
CA VAL A 234 3.44 -11.50 3.80
C VAL A 234 2.93 -10.58 4.90
N ASN A 235 3.73 -10.44 5.96
CA ASN A 235 3.41 -9.61 7.10
C ASN A 235 4.22 -8.32 7.09
N ALA A 236 3.61 -7.23 7.56
CA ALA A 236 4.27 -5.93 7.62
C ALA A 236 4.09 -5.24 8.96
N VAL A 237 5.13 -4.52 9.37
CA VAL A 237 5.08 -3.55 10.46
C VAL A 237 5.25 -2.17 9.83
N LEU A 238 4.25 -1.33 9.99
CA LEU A 238 4.20 -0.03 9.33
C LEU A 238 4.37 1.10 10.34
N PHE A 239 5.08 2.15 9.93
CA PHE A 239 5.40 3.29 10.78
C PHE A 239 5.02 4.61 10.14
N TYR A 240 4.60 5.56 10.95
CA TYR A 240 4.35 6.93 10.49
C TYR A 240 5.67 7.64 10.16
N LYS A 241 6.68 7.52 11.04
CA LYS A 241 7.99 8.18 10.89
C LYS A 241 9.11 7.16 10.66
N ARG A 242 10.07 7.51 9.83
CA ARG A 242 11.26 6.66 9.57
C ARG A 242 12.11 6.41 10.82
N ILE A 243 12.20 7.39 11.71
CA ILE A 243 12.95 7.24 12.95
C ILE A 243 12.41 6.11 13.85
N ASP A 244 11.12 5.86 13.80
CA ASP A 244 10.50 4.81 14.60
C ASP A 244 10.84 3.41 14.07
N ILE A 245 11.14 3.28 12.76
CA ILE A 245 11.69 2.03 12.18
C ILE A 245 13.01 1.67 12.85
N ILE A 246 13.91 2.64 13.03
CA ILE A 246 15.23 2.40 13.63
C ILE A 246 15.08 1.99 15.09
N LYS A 247 14.24 2.70 15.83
CA LYS A 247 13.95 2.37 17.24
C LYS A 247 13.33 0.98 17.39
N TYR A 248 12.41 0.63 16.49
CA TYR A 248 11.80 -0.69 16.44
C TYR A 248 12.85 -1.78 16.19
N VAL A 249 13.68 -1.62 15.17
CA VAL A 249 14.73 -2.58 14.82
C VAL A 249 15.69 -2.82 15.99
N ASP A 250 16.17 -1.75 16.63
CA ASP A 250 17.07 -1.88 17.79
C ASP A 250 16.41 -2.54 19.00
N THR A 251 15.13 -2.27 19.21
CA THR A 251 14.35 -2.93 20.29
C THR A 251 14.17 -4.41 19.98
N VAL A 252 13.81 -4.77 18.75
CA VAL A 252 13.69 -6.17 18.33
C VAL A 252 15.01 -6.91 18.44
N LEU A 253 16.13 -6.31 18.02
CA LEU A 253 17.45 -6.89 18.18
C LEU A 253 17.77 -7.15 19.65
N ALA A 254 17.44 -6.22 20.54
CA ALA A 254 17.63 -6.39 21.98
C ALA A 254 16.75 -7.52 22.54
N LEU A 255 15.47 -7.62 22.14
CA LEU A 255 14.54 -8.69 22.53
C LEU A 255 15.04 -10.07 22.08
N GLU A 256 15.68 -10.17 20.92
CA GLU A 256 16.27 -11.40 20.40
C GLU A 256 17.70 -11.67 20.94
N GLY A 257 18.19 -10.85 21.88
CA GLY A 257 19.56 -10.98 22.41
C GLY A 257 20.65 -10.73 21.38
N LYS A 258 20.37 -9.91 20.35
CA LYS A 258 21.27 -9.61 19.25
C LYS A 258 21.92 -8.24 19.42
N LYS A 259 22.99 -8.03 18.64
CA LYS A 259 23.71 -6.75 18.64
C LYS A 259 22.84 -5.68 17.99
N LYS A 260 22.64 -4.56 18.66
CA LYS A 260 21.96 -3.38 18.09
C LYS A 260 22.64 -2.92 16.80
N TRP A 261 21.83 -2.39 15.88
CA TRP A 261 22.35 -1.85 14.64
C TRP A 261 22.80 -0.40 14.76
N SER A 262 22.01 0.43 15.46
CA SER A 262 22.29 1.85 15.54
C SER A 262 23.65 2.14 16.16
N THR A 263 24.42 2.97 15.50
CA THR A 263 25.72 3.45 15.97
C THR A 263 25.60 4.67 16.88
N GLY A 264 24.39 5.04 17.29
CA GLY A 264 24.12 6.26 18.07
C GLY A 264 23.99 7.52 17.22
N THR A 265 24.31 7.46 15.93
CA THR A 265 24.05 8.53 14.96
C THR A 265 22.80 8.19 14.18
N TYR A 266 21.80 9.07 14.23
CA TYR A 266 20.65 8.99 13.33
C TYR A 266 21.13 9.24 11.90
N PRO A 267 20.57 8.53 10.91
CA PRO A 267 20.94 8.77 9.52
C PRO A 267 20.77 10.24 9.18
N ASP A 268 21.80 10.84 8.61
CA ASP A 268 21.70 12.14 7.97
C ASP A 268 20.66 12.04 6.84
N TYR A 269 19.80 13.03 6.71
CA TYR A 269 18.72 13.02 5.71
C TYR A 269 19.22 12.83 4.28
N ASP A 270 20.49 13.14 4.02
CA ASP A 270 21.11 13.07 2.70
C ASP A 270 21.65 11.68 2.30
N ASP A 271 21.75 10.72 3.23
CA ASP A 271 22.26 9.35 2.95
C ASP A 271 21.33 8.23 3.47
N GLU A 272 20.02 8.49 3.47
CA GLU A 272 19.01 7.55 3.98
C GLU A 272 19.02 6.18 3.29
N SER A 273 19.34 6.14 1.99
CA SER A 273 19.35 4.90 1.22
C SER A 273 20.47 3.96 1.68
N ARG A 274 21.63 4.49 1.99
CA ARG A 274 22.80 3.73 2.44
C ARG A 274 22.57 3.08 3.80
N ASN A 275 22.03 3.85 4.75
CA ASN A 275 21.79 3.36 6.10
C ASN A 275 20.80 2.19 6.15
N TYR A 276 19.72 2.23 5.39
CA TYR A 276 18.73 1.12 5.37
C TYR A 276 19.25 -0.12 4.65
N THR A 277 20.14 0.01 3.67
CA THR A 277 20.85 -1.13 3.08
C THR A 277 21.75 -1.79 4.12
N GLU A 278 22.51 -1.02 4.87
CA GLU A 278 23.37 -1.52 5.95
C GLU A 278 22.54 -2.15 7.07
N MET A 279 21.39 -1.56 7.42
CA MET A 279 20.45 -2.14 8.38
C MET A 279 19.93 -3.51 7.93
N ASN A 280 19.53 -3.65 6.66
CA ASN A 280 19.11 -4.95 6.13
C ASN A 280 20.25 -5.98 6.15
N ASN A 281 21.48 -5.57 5.84
CA ASN A 281 22.65 -6.44 5.93
C ASN A 281 22.93 -6.87 7.37
N HIS A 282 22.80 -5.95 8.33
CA HIS A 282 22.95 -6.26 9.74
C HIS A 282 21.87 -7.23 10.24
N LEU A 283 20.59 -6.99 9.94
CA LEU A 283 19.48 -7.89 10.26
C LEU A 283 19.73 -9.31 9.71
N ASN A 284 20.20 -9.40 8.47
CA ASN A 284 20.58 -10.68 7.87
C ASN A 284 21.72 -11.35 8.63
N SER A 285 22.76 -10.62 9.00
CA SER A 285 23.92 -11.18 9.74
C SER A 285 23.55 -11.64 11.14
N GLN A 286 22.51 -11.07 11.73
CA GLN A 286 21.97 -11.44 13.04
C GLN A 286 20.90 -12.55 12.97
N ASN A 287 20.50 -12.98 11.77
CA ASN A 287 19.40 -13.94 11.51
C ASN A 287 18.05 -13.45 12.09
N VAL A 288 17.78 -12.15 12.04
CA VAL A 288 16.50 -11.59 12.43
C VAL A 288 15.61 -11.50 11.18
N PRO A 289 14.38 -12.08 11.18
CA PRO A 289 13.53 -12.18 10.00
C PRO A 289 12.79 -10.85 9.71
N LEU A 290 13.51 -9.74 9.68
CA LEU A 290 13.02 -8.43 9.30
C LEU A 290 13.68 -7.96 8.00
N MET A 291 12.95 -7.19 7.19
CA MET A 291 13.48 -6.53 6.00
C MET A 291 12.82 -5.16 5.81
N TYR A 292 13.63 -4.11 5.79
CA TYR A 292 13.17 -2.80 5.34
C TYR A 292 12.95 -2.82 3.82
N VAL A 293 11.76 -2.36 3.40
CA VAL A 293 11.40 -2.18 1.99
C VAL A 293 10.93 -0.73 1.79
N GLY A 294 11.61 -0.02 0.90
CA GLY A 294 11.28 1.37 0.58
C GLY A 294 12.47 2.10 -0.04
N SER A 295 12.26 3.24 -0.68
CA SER A 295 13.32 4.09 -1.26
C SER A 295 14.34 3.33 -2.12
N LYS A 296 13.92 2.38 -2.94
CA LYS A 296 14.77 1.46 -3.77
C LYS A 296 15.56 0.43 -2.96
N ILE A 297 15.27 0.26 -1.67
CA ILE A 297 15.97 -0.69 -0.79
C ILE A 297 15.02 -1.82 -0.43
N GLY A 298 15.55 -3.04 -0.41
CA GLY A 298 14.76 -4.23 -0.17
C GLY A 298 13.83 -4.56 -1.34
N SER A 299 13.10 -5.65 -1.22
CA SER A 299 12.13 -6.10 -2.21
C SER A 299 11.06 -6.95 -1.54
N LEU A 300 9.81 -6.77 -1.92
CA LEU A 300 8.69 -7.57 -1.43
C LEU A 300 8.85 -9.04 -1.84
N GLU A 301 9.27 -9.29 -3.07
CA GLU A 301 9.51 -10.65 -3.57
C GLU A 301 10.60 -11.37 -2.76
N LYS A 302 11.68 -10.65 -2.41
CA LYS A 302 12.74 -11.20 -1.56
C LYS A 302 12.27 -11.41 -0.12
N ALA A 303 11.46 -10.50 0.44
CA ALA A 303 10.91 -10.66 1.78
C ALA A 303 10.02 -11.91 1.85
N ASP A 304 9.13 -12.09 0.88
CA ASP A 304 8.26 -13.26 0.75
C ASP A 304 9.08 -14.56 0.59
N SER A 305 9.99 -14.63 -0.39
CA SER A 305 10.78 -15.83 -0.67
C SER A 305 11.72 -16.23 0.47
N THR A 306 12.06 -15.31 1.37
CA THR A 306 12.91 -15.56 2.54
C THR A 306 12.14 -15.52 3.87
N ASN A 307 10.82 -15.53 3.82
CA ASN A 307 9.88 -15.50 4.97
C ASN A 307 10.24 -14.39 5.98
N LYS A 308 10.40 -13.17 5.48
CA LYS A 308 10.73 -12.01 6.31
C LYS A 308 9.53 -11.10 6.50
N ILE A 309 9.42 -10.56 7.70
CA ILE A 309 8.48 -9.50 8.04
C ILE A 309 8.98 -8.19 7.42
N VAL A 310 8.13 -7.55 6.65
CA VAL A 310 8.42 -6.27 6.00
C VAL A 310 8.29 -5.14 7.01
N ILE A 311 9.26 -4.23 7.03
CA ILE A 311 9.16 -2.97 7.78
C ILE A 311 9.24 -1.79 6.81
N MET A 312 8.30 -0.85 6.92
CA MET A 312 8.24 0.32 6.05
C MET A 312 7.42 1.47 6.64
N THR A 313 7.43 2.61 5.96
CA THR A 313 6.57 3.74 6.33
C THR A 313 5.16 3.59 5.74
N TYR A 314 4.17 4.27 6.34
CA TYR A 314 2.81 4.38 5.79
C TYR A 314 2.83 4.86 4.33
N HIS A 315 3.65 5.87 4.01
CA HIS A 315 3.80 6.37 2.64
C HIS A 315 4.29 5.28 1.67
N SER A 316 5.30 4.50 2.09
CA SER A 316 5.86 3.44 1.26
C SER A 316 4.91 2.25 1.08
N SER A 317 3.96 2.05 2.01
CA SER A 317 2.98 0.97 1.96
C SER A 317 1.79 1.26 1.03
N LYS A 318 1.67 2.50 0.55
CA LYS A 318 0.56 2.86 -0.35
C LYS A 318 0.53 1.98 -1.59
N GLY A 319 -0.66 1.49 -1.94
CA GLY A 319 -0.87 0.56 -3.05
C GLY A 319 -0.47 -0.90 -2.77
N LEU A 320 0.19 -1.17 -1.65
CA LEU A 320 0.58 -2.52 -1.26
C LEU A 320 -0.46 -3.18 -0.36
N ASP A 321 -0.33 -4.50 -0.20
CA ASP A 321 -1.19 -5.31 0.65
C ASP A 321 -0.40 -6.36 1.39
N PHE A 322 -0.78 -6.60 2.64
CA PHE A 322 -0.16 -7.57 3.52
C PHE A 322 -1.22 -8.45 4.17
N ASP A 323 -0.90 -9.71 4.42
CA ASP A 323 -1.84 -10.63 5.05
C ASP A 323 -2.08 -10.25 6.51
N ALA A 324 -1.04 -9.79 7.21
CA ALA A 324 -1.15 -9.16 8.51
C ALA A 324 -0.37 -7.84 8.57
N VAL A 325 -0.92 -6.87 9.29
CA VAL A 325 -0.29 -5.56 9.49
C VAL A 325 -0.24 -5.24 10.98
N SER A 326 0.93 -4.81 11.43
CA SER A 326 1.12 -4.21 12.76
C SER A 326 1.39 -2.72 12.62
N LEU A 327 0.68 -1.91 13.39
CA LEU A 327 0.79 -0.45 13.45
C LEU A 327 1.23 -0.04 14.86
N PRO A 328 2.51 -0.11 15.18
CA PRO A 328 3.01 0.33 16.48
C PRO A 328 3.16 1.85 16.55
N ASN A 329 3.24 2.35 17.78
CA ASN A 329 3.52 3.76 18.09
C ASN A 329 2.44 4.73 17.56
N ILE A 330 1.17 4.33 17.67
CA ILE A 330 0.04 5.20 17.34
C ILE A 330 -0.25 6.11 18.53
N GLN A 331 0.53 7.18 18.67
CA GLN A 331 0.45 8.14 19.76
C GLN A 331 -0.22 9.46 19.36
N THR A 332 -0.41 10.33 20.34
CA THR A 332 -1.19 11.58 20.28
C THR A 332 -0.54 12.73 19.49
N ASP A 333 0.70 12.60 19.08
CA ASP A 333 1.46 13.64 18.37
C ASP A 333 1.25 13.66 16.84
N LEU A 334 0.36 12.81 16.34
CA LEU A 334 -0.11 12.90 14.96
C LEU A 334 -1.06 14.10 14.84
N SER A 335 -0.80 15.00 13.90
CA SER A 335 -1.67 16.14 13.67
C SER A 335 -3.03 15.70 13.08
N THR A 336 -4.03 16.55 13.18
CA THR A 336 -5.39 16.29 12.68
C THR A 336 -5.60 16.80 11.26
N SER A 337 -4.55 17.01 10.49
CA SER A 337 -4.68 17.47 9.10
C SER A 337 -5.33 16.41 8.21
N ASP A 338 -6.02 16.84 7.16
CA ASP A 338 -6.69 15.92 6.22
C ASP A 338 -5.72 14.93 5.57
N ASN A 339 -4.50 15.36 5.30
CA ASN A 339 -3.45 14.50 4.72
C ASN A 339 -3.01 13.39 5.69
N GLU A 340 -2.96 13.67 6.99
CA GLU A 340 -2.61 12.66 7.99
C GLU A 340 -3.75 11.68 8.22
N ASN A 341 -4.99 12.14 8.20
CA ASN A 341 -6.16 11.28 8.22
C ASN A 341 -6.18 10.32 7.01
N ALA A 342 -5.86 10.82 5.82
CA ALA A 342 -5.75 10.00 4.63
C ALA A 342 -4.57 8.99 4.72
N LEU A 343 -3.45 9.39 5.31
CA LEU A 343 -2.30 8.50 5.51
C LEU A 343 -2.59 7.38 6.52
N ILE A 344 -3.35 7.68 7.55
CA ILE A 344 -3.85 6.70 8.52
C ILE A 344 -4.79 5.71 7.83
N LEU A 345 -5.73 6.20 7.01
CA LEU A 345 -6.61 5.36 6.21
C LEU A 345 -5.81 4.41 5.31
N VAL A 346 -4.75 4.92 4.69
CA VAL A 346 -3.84 4.08 3.90
C VAL A 346 -3.28 2.95 4.77
N ALA A 347 -2.70 3.24 5.92
CA ALA A 347 -2.10 2.22 6.79
C ALA A 347 -3.09 1.15 7.23
N LEU A 348 -4.29 1.55 7.68
CA LEU A 348 -5.35 0.65 8.13
C LEU A 348 -5.87 -0.26 7.00
N SER A 349 -5.96 0.28 5.81
CA SER A 349 -6.45 -0.47 4.65
C SER A 349 -5.40 -1.39 4.02
N ARG A 350 -4.19 -1.50 4.58
CA ARG A 350 -3.13 -2.40 4.07
C ARG A 350 -3.30 -3.86 4.51
N ALA A 351 -3.99 -4.09 5.61
CA ALA A 351 -4.25 -5.45 6.09
C ALA A 351 -5.30 -6.15 5.23
N LYS A 352 -5.02 -7.39 4.82
CA LYS A 352 -6.03 -8.26 4.19
C LYS A 352 -6.84 -9.03 5.23
N ARG A 353 -6.20 -9.42 6.36
CA ARG A 353 -6.80 -10.27 7.38
C ARG A 353 -6.59 -9.73 8.79
N ASP A 354 -5.38 -9.69 9.29
CA ASP A 354 -5.12 -9.35 10.69
C ASP A 354 -4.54 -7.93 10.82
N LEU A 355 -5.06 -7.19 11.78
CA LEU A 355 -4.60 -5.84 12.09
C LEU A 355 -4.32 -5.72 13.58
N PHE A 356 -3.08 -5.37 13.90
CA PHE A 356 -2.61 -5.09 15.27
C PHE A 356 -2.28 -3.62 15.39
N ILE A 357 -2.95 -2.95 16.32
CA ILE A 357 -2.70 -1.53 16.61
C ILE A 357 -2.16 -1.46 18.03
N THR A 358 -1.01 -0.83 18.21
CA THR A 358 -0.41 -0.72 19.54
C THR A 358 -0.08 0.73 19.89
N PHE A 359 -0.21 1.07 21.16
CA PHE A 359 0.09 2.40 21.67
C PHE A 359 0.47 2.41 23.13
N THR A 360 1.30 3.39 23.50
CA THR A 360 1.73 3.63 24.88
C THR A 360 0.92 4.79 25.47
N ASN A 361 0.31 4.57 26.65
CA ASN A 361 -0.48 5.54 27.40
C ASN A 361 -1.74 6.05 26.70
N THR A 362 -1.62 6.93 25.72
CA THR A 362 -2.75 7.62 25.08
C THR A 362 -2.72 7.39 23.57
N MET A 363 -3.81 6.89 23.05
CA MET A 363 -3.98 6.69 21.62
C MET A 363 -4.32 8.01 20.93
N TYR A 364 -3.91 8.13 19.67
CA TYR A 364 -4.35 9.22 18.81
C TYR A 364 -5.88 9.33 18.78
N SER A 365 -6.40 10.55 18.98
CA SER A 365 -7.84 10.78 19.11
C SER A 365 -8.68 10.35 17.90
N GLY A 366 -8.11 10.39 16.70
CA GLY A 366 -8.74 9.89 15.48
C GLY A 366 -9.05 8.40 15.51
N TYR A 367 -8.33 7.62 16.31
CA TYR A 367 -8.56 6.18 16.49
C TYR A 367 -9.52 5.83 17.64
N SER A 368 -9.86 6.79 18.50
CA SER A 368 -10.83 6.52 19.59
C SER A 368 -12.19 6.05 19.05
N ARG A 369 -12.52 6.42 17.82
CA ARG A 369 -13.71 5.95 17.12
C ARG A 369 -13.68 4.46 16.78
N PHE A 370 -12.50 3.83 16.70
CA PHE A 370 -12.40 2.39 16.51
C PHE A 370 -13.00 1.58 17.62
N LEU A 371 -12.99 2.13 18.83
CA LEU A 371 -13.48 1.45 20.02
C LEU A 371 -15.01 1.49 20.15
N LEU A 372 -15.69 2.28 19.32
CA LEU A 372 -17.14 2.43 19.38
C LEU A 372 -17.81 1.46 18.40
N ASN A 373 -18.48 0.43 18.93
CA ASN A 373 -19.31 -0.51 18.15
C ASN A 373 -18.56 -1.35 17.10
N THR A 374 -17.31 -1.68 17.35
CA THR A 374 -16.51 -2.53 16.45
C THR A 374 -16.07 -3.82 17.14
N PRO A 375 -15.91 -4.93 16.40
CA PRO A 375 -15.36 -6.18 16.93
C PRO A 375 -13.83 -6.09 17.08
N VAL A 376 -13.35 -5.10 17.85
CA VAL A 376 -11.93 -4.90 18.16
C VAL A 376 -11.64 -5.44 19.56
N LYS A 377 -10.70 -6.36 19.65
CA LYS A 377 -10.26 -6.89 20.95
C LYS A 377 -9.25 -5.93 21.59
N LEU A 378 -9.63 -5.32 22.73
CA LEU A 378 -8.73 -4.49 23.53
C LEU A 378 -7.94 -5.37 24.50
N ILE A 379 -6.62 -5.29 24.43
CA ILE A 379 -5.68 -5.97 25.35
C ILE A 379 -4.99 -4.90 26.18
N ASN A 380 -5.15 -4.96 27.51
CA ASN A 380 -4.50 -4.06 28.45
C ASN A 380 -3.40 -4.82 29.20
N ASP A 381 -2.17 -4.33 29.11
CA ASP A 381 -1.02 -4.92 29.83
C ASP A 381 -1.08 -4.70 31.37
N SER A 382 -1.89 -3.75 31.84
CA SER A 382 -1.96 -3.36 33.26
C SER A 382 -2.91 -4.19 34.11
N LYS A 383 -3.58 -5.21 33.55
CA LYS A 383 -4.51 -6.09 34.30
C LYS A 383 -4.23 -7.55 33.99
N ASN A 384 -4.26 -8.37 35.04
CA ASN A 384 -4.25 -9.83 34.96
C ASN A 384 -5.29 -10.35 33.98
N ASP A 385 -4.97 -11.43 33.29
CA ASP A 385 -5.61 -12.11 32.14
C ASP A 385 -7.13 -12.44 32.24
N ASN A 386 -7.93 -11.74 33.01
CA ASN A 386 -9.35 -12.09 33.24
C ASN A 386 -10.40 -11.07 32.77
N ASP A 387 -10.03 -9.96 32.20
CA ASP A 387 -10.98 -8.96 31.67
C ASP A 387 -10.93 -8.86 30.16
N ASP A 388 -11.39 -9.87 29.44
CA ASP A 388 -11.78 -9.76 28.04
C ASP A 388 -13.02 -8.87 27.95
N VAL A 389 -12.82 -7.58 27.77
CA VAL A 389 -13.92 -6.65 27.50
C VAL A 389 -14.18 -6.65 26.00
N VAL A 390 -15.23 -7.38 25.60
CA VAL A 390 -15.83 -7.23 24.27
C VAL A 390 -16.65 -5.94 24.31
N PHE A 391 -16.28 -4.94 23.53
CA PHE A 391 -17.04 -3.71 23.31
C PHE A 391 -17.95 -3.82 22.10
#